data_e22566991540d7f50f19dafc8e147e14
#
_entry.id   e22566991540d7f50f19dafc8e147e14
#
_cell.length_a   1.000
_cell.length_b   1.000
_cell.length_c   1.000
_cell.angle_alpha   90.00
_cell.angle_beta   90.00
_cell.angle_gamma   90.00
#
_symmetry.space_group_name_H-M   'P 1'
#
loop_
_entity.id
_entity.type
_entity.pdbx_description
1 polymer ?
#
loop_
_entity_poly.entity_id
_entity_poly.type
_entity_poly.pdbx_seq_one_letter_code
_entity_poly.pdbx_strand_id
1 'polypeptide(L)'
;MSKVKEVLLNPIFNDNPIALQILGICSALAVTGNLYITLIMCVALTTVVTLSNLFVSLIRNQIPTNIRIIVQISIIATLVMLVDEVLQAFDYESSKTLSVFVGLIVTNCIVMGRAEAFAMKNGPLMSAIDGFGNGLGYSVILIVIAIIREFVGAGTFYGIEIMPLTTNGGWYMANNFFLTPASSFFIIGFTTVSYTHLRAHETATY
;
A
#
# COMPACT_ATOMS: atom_id res chain seq x y z
N MET A 1 1.93 22.34 -16.07
CA MET A 1 2.88 21.73 -15.11
C MET A 1 2.38 21.74 -13.67
N SER A 2 1.53 22.68 -13.26
CA SER A 2 0.99 22.72 -11.88
C SER A 2 0.06 21.56 -11.53
N LYS A 3 -0.89 21.22 -12.40
CA LYS A 3 -1.85 20.11 -12.15
C LYS A 3 -1.20 18.73 -11.99
N VAL A 4 -0.14 18.44 -12.74
CA VAL A 4 0.57 17.16 -12.65
C VAL A 4 1.31 17.02 -11.32
N LYS A 5 1.97 18.10 -10.86
CA LYS A 5 2.64 18.09 -9.55
C LYS A 5 1.63 17.98 -8.41
N GLU A 6 0.49 18.61 -8.53
CA GLU A 6 -0.58 18.54 -7.55
C GLU A 6 -1.13 17.11 -7.44
N VAL A 7 -1.47 16.46 -8.55
CA VAL A 7 -1.96 15.07 -8.59
C VAL A 7 -0.92 14.09 -8.04
N LEU A 8 0.38 14.35 -8.25
CA LEU A 8 1.45 13.47 -7.78
C LEU A 8 1.74 13.64 -6.28
N LEU A 9 1.79 14.88 -5.79
CA LEU A 9 2.23 15.18 -4.42
C LEU A 9 1.07 15.19 -3.41
N ASN A 10 -0.13 15.47 -3.86
CA ASN A 10 -1.30 15.54 -2.99
C ASN A 10 -1.56 14.23 -2.23
N PRO A 11 -1.47 13.03 -2.85
CA PRO A 11 -1.64 11.76 -2.14
C PRO A 11 -0.55 11.45 -1.12
N ILE A 12 0.63 12.06 -1.25
CA ILE A 12 1.74 11.82 -0.33
C ILE A 12 1.56 12.63 0.96
N PHE A 13 1.17 13.93 0.84
CA PHE A 13 1.17 14.85 1.97
C PHE A 13 -0.24 15.25 2.44
N ASN A 14 -1.19 15.50 1.54
CA ASN A 14 -2.47 16.10 1.90
C ASN A 14 -3.65 15.12 1.89
N ASP A 15 -3.62 14.12 1.02
CA ASP A 15 -4.75 13.20 0.80
C ASP A 15 -4.26 11.75 0.76
N ASN A 16 -3.58 11.35 1.84
CA ASN A 16 -2.96 10.04 1.90
C ASN A 16 -4.01 8.91 1.90
N PRO A 17 -3.82 7.86 1.06
CA PRO A 17 -4.78 6.76 0.93
C PRO A 17 -5.06 6.03 2.23
N ILE A 18 -4.05 5.79 3.08
CA ILE A 18 -4.24 5.07 4.34
C ILE A 18 -4.71 6.04 5.44
N ALA A 19 -4.01 7.16 5.61
CA ALA A 19 -4.23 8.04 6.75
C ALA A 19 -5.55 8.81 6.68
N LEU A 20 -6.00 9.20 5.49
CA LEU A 20 -7.23 9.97 5.32
C LEU A 20 -8.36 9.18 4.67
N GLN A 21 -8.08 8.48 3.58
CA GLN A 21 -9.10 7.76 2.82
C GLN A 21 -9.43 6.38 3.43
N ILE A 22 -8.60 5.90 4.37
CA ILE A 22 -8.76 4.59 5.05
C ILE A 22 -8.82 3.42 4.04
N LEU A 23 -8.06 3.55 2.93
CA LEU A 23 -7.96 2.53 1.89
C LEU A 23 -6.71 1.68 2.06
N GLY A 24 -6.83 0.37 1.82
CA GLY A 24 -5.68 -0.54 1.83
C GLY A 24 -5.21 -1.02 3.20
N ILE A 25 -6.03 -0.87 4.24
CA ILE A 25 -5.70 -1.36 5.60
C ILE A 25 -5.52 -2.89 5.60
N CYS A 26 -6.29 -3.64 4.81
CA CYS A 26 -6.24 -5.11 4.77
C CYS A 26 -4.82 -5.63 4.46
N SER A 27 -4.17 -5.06 3.45
CA SER A 27 -2.81 -5.42 3.09
C SER A 27 -1.79 -4.89 4.08
N ALA A 28 -2.02 -3.71 4.67
CA ALA A 28 -1.18 -3.17 5.72
C ALA A 28 -1.12 -4.07 6.97
N LEU A 29 -2.23 -4.72 7.34
CA LEU A 29 -2.26 -5.67 8.44
C LEU A 29 -1.47 -6.95 8.16
N ALA A 30 -1.59 -7.46 6.94
CA ALA A 30 -1.03 -8.76 6.59
C ALA A 30 0.48 -8.71 6.31
N VAL A 31 0.95 -7.65 5.63
CA VAL A 31 2.29 -7.62 5.03
C VAL A 31 3.35 -6.95 5.93
N THR A 32 2.96 -6.06 6.82
CA THR A 32 3.89 -5.22 7.60
C THR A 32 4.65 -5.94 8.74
N GLY A 33 4.56 -7.28 8.82
CA GLY A 33 5.32 -8.06 9.80
C GLY A 33 6.82 -8.18 9.49
N ASN A 34 7.22 -7.99 8.24
CA ASN A 34 8.60 -8.07 7.78
C ASN A 34 8.88 -6.94 6.77
N LEU A 35 9.93 -6.17 7.00
CA LEU A 35 10.26 -5.00 6.17
C LEU A 35 10.62 -5.39 4.73
N TYR A 36 11.33 -6.50 4.53
CA TYR A 36 11.72 -6.97 3.20
C TYR A 36 10.48 -7.28 2.34
N ILE A 37 9.54 -8.06 2.87
CA ILE A 37 8.28 -8.40 2.18
C ILE A 37 7.45 -7.14 1.93
N THR A 38 7.43 -6.21 2.89
CA THR A 38 6.72 -4.93 2.76
C THR A 38 7.27 -4.11 1.60
N LEU A 39 8.59 -4.04 1.42
CA LEU A 39 9.21 -3.30 0.32
C LEU A 39 8.83 -3.88 -1.06
N ILE A 40 8.89 -5.20 -1.20
CA ILE A 40 8.48 -5.86 -2.45
C ILE A 40 6.99 -5.59 -2.73
N MET A 41 6.15 -5.68 -1.70
CA MET A 41 4.72 -5.39 -1.81
C MET A 41 4.44 -3.95 -2.23
N CYS A 42 5.21 -2.99 -1.72
CA CYS A 42 5.10 -1.57 -2.10
C CYS A 42 5.37 -1.37 -3.59
N VAL A 43 6.43 -1.98 -4.12
CA VAL A 43 6.78 -1.89 -5.55
C VAL A 43 5.71 -2.58 -6.40
N ALA A 44 5.31 -3.80 -6.05
CA ALA A 44 4.29 -4.55 -6.77
C ALA A 44 2.96 -3.81 -6.82
N LEU A 45 2.47 -3.31 -5.68
CA LEU A 45 1.21 -2.59 -5.59
C LEU A 45 1.25 -1.27 -6.36
N THR A 46 2.33 -0.49 -6.24
CA THR A 46 2.49 0.77 -6.99
C THR A 46 2.45 0.52 -8.50
N THR A 47 3.12 -0.53 -8.97
CA THR A 47 3.12 -0.91 -10.38
C THR A 47 1.71 -1.31 -10.83
N VAL A 48 1.04 -2.16 -10.07
CA VAL A 48 -0.33 -2.63 -10.38
C VAL A 48 -1.32 -1.47 -10.41
N VAL A 49 -1.31 -0.57 -9.41
CA VAL A 49 -2.22 0.60 -9.37
C VAL A 49 -2.01 1.51 -10.57
N THR A 50 -0.74 1.78 -10.91
CA THR A 50 -0.39 2.65 -12.04
C THR A 50 -0.87 2.07 -13.37
N LEU A 51 -0.56 0.80 -13.63
CA LEU A 51 -0.96 0.11 -14.86
C LEU A 51 -2.49 -0.10 -14.92
N SER A 52 -3.11 -0.48 -13.82
CA SER A 52 -4.56 -0.66 -13.74
C SER A 52 -5.29 0.63 -14.06
N ASN A 53 -4.89 1.75 -13.47
CA ASN A 53 -5.49 3.05 -13.76
C ASN A 53 -5.31 3.46 -15.22
N LEU A 54 -4.14 3.15 -15.81
CA LEU A 54 -3.89 3.40 -17.22
C LEU A 54 -4.84 2.60 -18.11
N PHE A 55 -4.93 1.26 -17.92
CA PHE A 55 -5.75 0.39 -18.73
C PHE A 55 -7.24 0.66 -18.56
N VAL A 56 -7.71 0.85 -17.33
CA VAL A 56 -9.11 1.18 -17.06
C VAL A 56 -9.49 2.50 -17.74
N SER A 57 -8.62 3.50 -17.69
CA SER A 57 -8.89 4.79 -18.36
C SER A 57 -8.90 4.68 -19.89
N LEU A 58 -8.11 3.79 -20.48
CA LEU A 58 -8.13 3.54 -21.93
C LEU A 58 -9.46 2.93 -22.39
N ILE A 59 -10.00 1.98 -21.61
CA ILE A 59 -11.18 1.20 -21.99
C ILE A 59 -12.48 1.86 -21.49
N ARG A 60 -12.40 2.87 -20.63
CA ARG A 60 -13.56 3.48 -19.92
C ARG A 60 -14.77 3.80 -20.79
N ASN A 61 -14.55 4.20 -22.06
CA ASN A 61 -15.62 4.58 -22.97
C ASN A 61 -16.40 3.40 -23.55
N GLN A 62 -15.84 2.18 -23.43
CA GLN A 62 -16.44 0.95 -23.98
C GLN A 62 -17.15 0.13 -22.89
N ILE A 63 -16.95 0.46 -21.63
CA ILE A 63 -17.48 -0.31 -20.51
C ILE A 63 -18.89 0.18 -20.15
N PRO A 64 -19.94 -0.66 -20.27
CA PRO A 64 -21.29 -0.33 -19.80
C PRO A 64 -21.31 -0.30 -18.26
N THR A 65 -22.14 0.58 -17.71
CA THR A 65 -22.22 0.85 -16.26
C THR A 65 -22.54 -0.39 -15.42
N ASN A 66 -23.32 -1.33 -15.96
CA ASN A 66 -23.78 -2.51 -15.22
C ASN A 66 -22.69 -3.56 -14.93
N ILE A 67 -21.66 -3.64 -15.78
CA ILE A 67 -20.57 -4.64 -15.66
C ILE A 67 -19.21 -4.01 -15.34
N ARG A 68 -19.19 -2.73 -15.05
CA ARG A 68 -17.97 -1.93 -14.86
C ARG A 68 -17.02 -2.53 -13.81
N ILE A 69 -17.53 -2.87 -12.65
CA ILE A 69 -16.74 -3.43 -11.54
C ILE A 69 -16.10 -4.78 -11.93
N ILE A 70 -16.84 -5.64 -12.64
CA ILE A 70 -16.35 -6.95 -13.08
C ILE A 70 -15.18 -6.79 -14.05
N VAL A 71 -15.30 -5.87 -15.00
CA VAL A 71 -14.23 -5.59 -15.97
C VAL A 71 -12.98 -5.03 -15.27
N GLN A 72 -13.15 -4.11 -14.33
CA GLN A 72 -12.04 -3.56 -13.55
C GLN A 72 -11.31 -4.65 -12.76
N ILE A 73 -12.04 -5.49 -12.02
CA ILE A 73 -11.42 -6.59 -11.26
C ILE A 73 -10.70 -7.57 -12.18
N SER A 74 -11.25 -7.88 -13.35
CA SER A 74 -10.60 -8.76 -14.32
C SER A 74 -9.27 -8.19 -14.85
N ILE A 75 -9.23 -6.89 -15.15
CA ILE A 75 -8.01 -6.21 -15.56
C ILE A 75 -6.97 -6.23 -14.43
N ILE A 76 -7.39 -5.89 -13.21
CA ILE A 76 -6.52 -5.88 -12.03
C ILE A 76 -5.95 -7.28 -11.79
N ALA A 77 -6.79 -8.32 -11.82
CA ALA A 77 -6.37 -9.71 -11.61
C ALA A 77 -5.33 -10.16 -12.64
N THR A 78 -5.55 -9.84 -13.91
CA THR A 78 -4.61 -10.16 -14.99
C THR A 78 -3.25 -9.47 -14.77
N LEU A 79 -3.25 -8.19 -14.40
CA LEU A 79 -2.03 -7.45 -14.13
C LEU A 79 -1.28 -8.00 -12.90
N VAL A 80 -2.01 -8.38 -11.86
CA VAL A 80 -1.40 -8.96 -10.66
C VAL A 80 -0.77 -10.32 -10.96
N MET A 81 -1.42 -11.17 -11.77
CA MET A 81 -0.83 -12.43 -12.23
C MET A 81 0.47 -12.20 -13.03
N LEU A 82 0.48 -11.22 -13.92
CA LEU A 82 1.70 -10.88 -14.67
C LEU A 82 2.84 -10.42 -13.75
N VAL A 83 2.54 -9.61 -12.75
CA VAL A 83 3.54 -9.15 -11.77
C VAL A 83 4.05 -10.32 -10.92
N ASP A 84 3.18 -11.25 -10.54
CA ASP A 84 3.57 -12.44 -9.79
C ASP A 84 4.50 -13.36 -10.59
N GLU A 85 4.20 -13.61 -11.87
CA GLU A 85 5.07 -14.37 -12.78
C GLU A 85 6.45 -13.72 -12.95
N VAL A 86 6.49 -12.39 -13.06
CA VAL A 86 7.75 -11.65 -13.13
C VAL A 86 8.54 -11.79 -11.82
N LEU A 87 7.88 -11.70 -10.68
CA LEU A 87 8.52 -11.90 -9.37
C LEU A 87 9.06 -13.33 -9.21
N GLN A 88 8.32 -14.34 -9.67
CA GLN A 88 8.77 -15.73 -9.65
C GLN A 88 10.04 -15.95 -10.48
N ALA A 89 10.19 -15.22 -11.57
CA ALA A 89 11.36 -15.33 -12.43
C ALA A 89 12.63 -14.74 -11.78
N PHE A 90 12.50 -13.74 -10.91
CA PHE A 90 13.64 -13.06 -10.27
C PHE A 90 13.97 -13.58 -8.88
N ASP A 91 12.97 -13.90 -8.07
CA ASP A 91 13.15 -14.35 -6.68
C ASP A 91 12.04 -15.32 -6.27
N TYR A 92 12.31 -16.61 -6.42
CA TYR A 92 11.37 -17.70 -6.15
C TYR A 92 10.97 -17.79 -4.67
N GLU A 93 11.90 -17.56 -3.75
CA GLU A 93 11.63 -17.64 -2.29
C GLU A 93 10.67 -16.52 -1.85
N SER A 94 10.90 -15.31 -2.32
CA SER A 94 10.01 -14.17 -2.04
C SER A 94 8.65 -14.35 -2.68
N SER A 95 8.58 -14.89 -3.90
CA SER A 95 7.32 -15.16 -4.59
C SER A 95 6.47 -16.18 -3.84
N LYS A 96 7.06 -17.26 -3.32
CA LYS A 96 6.33 -18.27 -2.55
C LYS A 96 5.66 -17.65 -1.31
N THR A 97 6.32 -16.74 -0.65
CA THR A 97 5.75 -16.00 0.49
C THR A 97 4.69 -14.99 0.03
N LEU A 98 4.93 -14.31 -1.09
CA LEU A 98 4.04 -13.31 -1.65
C LEU A 98 2.82 -13.90 -2.36
N SER A 99 2.85 -15.15 -2.83
CA SER A 99 1.71 -15.79 -3.50
C SER A 99 0.45 -15.80 -2.64
N VAL A 100 0.62 -15.88 -1.31
CA VAL A 100 -0.48 -15.73 -0.35
C VAL A 100 -1.04 -14.31 -0.37
N PHE A 101 -0.22 -13.30 -0.63
CA PHE A 101 -0.62 -11.89 -0.62
C PHE A 101 -1.06 -11.36 -1.99
N VAL A 102 -0.83 -12.10 -3.07
CA VAL A 102 -1.30 -11.76 -4.44
C VAL A 102 -2.80 -11.54 -4.46
N GLY A 103 -3.57 -12.41 -3.80
CA GLY A 103 -5.01 -12.22 -3.63
C GLY A 103 -5.39 -10.90 -2.92
N LEU A 104 -4.56 -10.44 -1.99
CA LEU A 104 -4.77 -9.17 -1.30
C LEU A 104 -4.49 -7.94 -2.17
N ILE A 105 -3.66 -8.07 -3.22
CA ILE A 105 -3.46 -6.99 -4.19
C ILE A 105 -4.68 -6.86 -5.09
N VAL A 106 -5.24 -7.97 -5.58
CA VAL A 106 -6.43 -7.97 -6.44
C VAL A 106 -7.64 -7.34 -5.75
N THR A 107 -7.86 -7.70 -4.49
CA THR A 107 -8.99 -7.21 -3.68
C THR A 107 -8.68 -5.92 -2.92
N ASN A 108 -7.54 -5.30 -3.17
CA ASN A 108 -7.13 -4.11 -2.45
C ASN A 108 -8.01 -2.91 -2.80
N CYS A 109 -8.60 -2.31 -1.77
CA CYS A 109 -9.51 -1.18 -1.93
C CYS A 109 -8.84 0.06 -2.54
N ILE A 110 -7.52 0.24 -2.43
CA ILE A 110 -6.85 1.37 -3.09
C ILE A 110 -6.83 1.19 -4.61
N VAL A 111 -6.54 -0.02 -5.11
CA VAL A 111 -6.48 -0.29 -6.55
C VAL A 111 -7.84 -0.06 -7.18
N MET A 112 -8.87 -0.68 -6.61
CA MET A 112 -10.24 -0.57 -7.09
C MET A 112 -10.81 0.84 -6.88
N GLY A 113 -10.52 1.45 -5.73
CA GLY A 113 -10.99 2.79 -5.39
C GLY A 113 -10.44 3.86 -6.33
N ARG A 114 -9.17 3.79 -6.71
CA ARG A 114 -8.58 4.75 -7.67
C ARG A 114 -9.01 4.49 -9.10
N ALA A 115 -9.16 3.23 -9.49
CA ALA A 115 -9.72 2.87 -10.80
C ALA A 115 -11.11 3.49 -11.00
N GLU A 116 -11.98 3.39 -10.00
CA GLU A 116 -13.35 3.90 -10.05
C GLU A 116 -13.43 5.42 -9.86
N ALA A 117 -12.73 5.96 -8.85
CA ALA A 117 -12.86 7.37 -8.49
C ALA A 117 -12.17 8.31 -9.49
N PHE A 118 -11.04 7.91 -10.04
CA PHE A 118 -10.19 8.77 -10.87
C PHE A 118 -10.05 8.28 -12.31
N ALA A 119 -9.70 7.00 -12.55
CA ALA A 119 -9.40 6.52 -13.90
C ALA A 119 -10.61 6.53 -14.83
N MET A 120 -11.80 6.27 -14.32
CA MET A 120 -13.04 6.35 -15.08
C MET A 120 -13.41 7.76 -15.51
N LYS A 121 -12.90 8.80 -14.85
CA LYS A 121 -13.27 10.21 -15.09
C LYS A 121 -12.21 10.99 -15.87
N ASN A 122 -10.95 10.56 -15.79
CA ASN A 122 -9.80 11.29 -16.33
C ASN A 122 -9.14 10.55 -17.50
N GLY A 123 -8.28 11.25 -18.23
CA GLY A 123 -7.50 10.68 -19.34
C GLY A 123 -6.40 9.72 -18.85
N PRO A 124 -5.89 8.82 -19.74
CA PRO A 124 -5.01 7.73 -19.35
C PRO A 124 -3.69 8.20 -18.73
N LEU A 125 -3.09 9.26 -19.24
CA LEU A 125 -1.84 9.79 -18.71
C LEU A 125 -1.99 10.34 -17.29
N MET A 126 -3.06 11.10 -17.05
CA MET A 126 -3.34 11.66 -15.71
C MET A 126 -3.71 10.56 -14.71
N SER A 127 -4.40 9.52 -15.17
CA SER A 127 -4.76 8.37 -14.35
C SER A 127 -3.54 7.54 -13.95
N ALA A 128 -2.55 7.39 -14.84
CA ALA A 128 -1.29 6.73 -14.50
C ALA A 128 -0.48 7.53 -13.45
N ILE A 129 -0.42 8.85 -13.60
CA ILE A 129 0.27 9.73 -12.63
C ILE A 129 -0.43 9.69 -11.26
N ASP A 130 -1.75 9.69 -11.24
CA ASP A 130 -2.53 9.53 -10.02
C ASP A 130 -2.27 8.18 -9.34
N GLY A 131 -2.28 7.09 -10.10
CA GLY A 131 -1.97 5.75 -9.61
C GLY A 131 -0.58 5.67 -8.99
N PHE A 132 0.41 6.27 -9.64
CA PHE A 132 1.79 6.33 -9.14
C PHE A 132 1.89 7.15 -7.84
N GLY A 133 1.26 8.34 -7.80
CA GLY A 133 1.24 9.19 -6.60
C GLY A 133 0.57 8.51 -5.40
N ASN A 134 -0.58 7.87 -5.62
CA ASN A 134 -1.28 7.14 -4.56
C ASN A 134 -0.53 5.88 -4.12
N GLY A 135 0.13 5.17 -5.04
CA GLY A 135 0.99 4.04 -4.72
C GLY A 135 2.18 4.44 -3.85
N LEU A 136 2.83 5.57 -4.14
CA LEU A 136 3.90 6.11 -3.31
C LEU A 136 3.39 6.56 -1.93
N GLY A 137 2.27 7.28 -1.87
CA GLY A 137 1.68 7.71 -0.60
C GLY A 137 1.31 6.53 0.30
N TYR A 138 0.77 5.47 -0.28
CA TYR A 138 0.52 4.20 0.39
C TYR A 138 1.81 3.54 0.90
N SER A 139 2.84 3.47 0.05
CA SER A 139 4.12 2.83 0.37
C SER A 139 4.83 3.50 1.54
N VAL A 140 4.80 4.83 1.62
CA VAL A 140 5.41 5.59 2.73
C VAL A 140 4.83 5.15 4.08
N ILE A 141 3.52 5.11 4.20
CA ILE A 141 2.89 4.70 5.47
C ILE A 141 3.14 3.22 5.78
N LEU A 142 3.09 2.34 4.76
CA LEU A 142 3.39 0.93 4.96
C LEU A 142 4.80 0.70 5.53
N ILE A 143 5.79 1.38 4.97
CA ILE A 143 7.18 1.29 5.42
C ILE A 143 7.31 1.79 6.86
N VAL A 144 6.68 2.91 7.22
CA VAL A 144 6.68 3.43 8.59
C VAL A 144 6.10 2.41 9.57
N ILE A 145 4.95 1.81 9.23
CA ILE A 145 4.32 0.79 10.08
C ILE A 145 5.21 -0.45 10.20
N ALA A 146 5.80 -0.91 9.09
CA ALA A 146 6.68 -2.07 9.08
C ALA A 146 7.93 -1.86 9.93
N ILE A 147 8.55 -0.68 9.85
CA ILE A 147 9.71 -0.32 10.69
C ILE A 147 9.33 -0.37 12.16
N ILE A 148 8.22 0.25 12.56
CA ILE A 148 7.77 0.25 13.96
C ILE A 148 7.51 -1.18 14.45
N ARG A 149 6.82 -2.00 13.64
CA ARG A 149 6.47 -3.36 14.01
C ARG A 149 7.69 -4.29 14.09
N GLU A 150 8.58 -4.23 13.13
CA GLU A 150 9.79 -5.06 13.13
C GLU A 150 10.75 -4.65 14.25
N PHE A 151 10.93 -3.35 14.46
CA PHE A 151 11.80 -2.83 15.50
C PHE A 151 11.30 -3.15 16.91
N VAL A 152 10.02 -2.87 17.19
CA VAL A 152 9.43 -3.09 18.52
C VAL A 152 9.02 -4.55 18.74
N GLY A 153 8.62 -5.26 17.70
CA GLY A 153 8.16 -6.64 17.80
C GLY A 153 9.31 -7.65 17.92
N ALA A 154 10.22 -7.63 16.95
CA ALA A 154 11.30 -8.59 16.84
C ALA A 154 12.67 -8.07 17.30
N GLY A 155 12.83 -6.73 17.45
CA GLY A 155 14.14 -6.12 17.70
C GLY A 155 15.12 -6.29 16.53
N THR A 156 14.61 -6.63 15.35
CA THR A 156 15.35 -6.77 14.11
C THR A 156 15.08 -5.57 13.21
N PHE A 157 16.00 -5.30 12.30
CA PHE A 157 15.82 -4.32 11.23
C PHE A 157 16.36 -4.93 9.94
N TYR A 158 15.47 -5.11 8.98
CA TYR A 158 15.78 -5.77 7.71
C TYR A 158 16.33 -7.21 7.89
N GLY A 159 15.84 -7.94 8.90
CA GLY A 159 16.31 -9.29 9.23
C GLY A 159 17.65 -9.36 9.98
N ILE A 160 18.27 -8.22 10.29
CA ILE A 160 19.51 -8.14 11.09
C ILE A 160 19.13 -7.87 12.55
N GLU A 161 19.60 -8.70 13.48
CA GLU A 161 19.38 -8.50 14.91
C GLU A 161 20.15 -7.25 15.40
N ILE A 162 19.41 -6.18 15.73
CA ILE A 162 19.99 -4.97 16.33
C ILE A 162 19.92 -5.04 17.85
N MET A 163 18.81 -5.58 18.39
CA MET A 163 18.66 -5.79 19.82
C MET A 163 18.83 -7.27 20.14
N PRO A 164 19.88 -7.67 20.91
CA PRO A 164 20.06 -9.06 21.29
C PRO A 164 18.88 -9.50 22.15
N LEU A 165 18.15 -10.51 21.66
CA LEU A 165 17.03 -11.11 22.37
C LEU A 165 17.49 -11.85 23.62
N THR A 166 16.61 -11.93 24.61
CA THR A 166 16.85 -12.68 25.85
C THR A 166 17.14 -14.16 25.61
N THR A 167 16.64 -14.72 24.50
CA THR A 167 16.94 -16.08 24.05
C THR A 167 18.40 -16.29 23.65
N ASN A 168 19.10 -15.23 23.21
CA ASN A 168 20.50 -15.23 22.81
C ASN A 168 21.40 -14.56 23.87
N GLY A 169 20.91 -14.40 25.13
CA GLY A 169 21.67 -13.77 26.21
C GLY A 169 21.58 -12.25 26.24
N GLY A 170 20.67 -11.64 25.50
CA GLY A 170 20.42 -10.19 25.49
C GLY A 170 19.44 -9.74 26.57
N TRP A 171 19.16 -8.45 26.61
CA TRP A 171 18.26 -7.81 27.58
C TRP A 171 16.86 -7.49 27.02
N TYR A 172 16.64 -7.65 25.69
CA TYR A 172 15.36 -7.34 25.05
C TYR A 172 14.42 -8.56 25.01
N MET A 173 13.22 -8.39 25.55
CA MET A 173 12.13 -9.37 25.40
C MET A 173 11.29 -9.01 24.18
N ALA A 174 11.24 -9.91 23.18
CA ALA A 174 10.38 -9.71 22.02
C ALA A 174 8.93 -9.51 22.44
N ASN A 175 8.32 -8.42 21.97
CA ASN A 175 6.93 -8.15 22.26
C ASN A 175 6.04 -8.79 21.18
N ASN A 176 5.58 -10.01 21.45
CA ASN A 176 4.74 -10.79 20.53
C ASN A 176 3.45 -10.05 20.12
N PHE A 177 2.96 -9.12 20.90
CA PHE A 177 1.80 -8.32 20.54
C PHE A 177 2.05 -7.52 19.25
N PHE A 178 3.25 -6.89 19.12
CA PHE A 178 3.60 -6.13 17.91
C PHE A 178 3.81 -6.99 16.67
N LEU A 179 4.05 -8.29 16.82
CA LEU A 179 4.13 -9.22 15.70
C LEU A 179 2.75 -9.65 15.19
N THR A 180 1.70 -9.51 16.00
CA THR A 180 0.33 -9.86 15.59
C THR A 180 -0.26 -8.81 14.64
N PRO A 181 -1.16 -9.19 13.72
CA PRO A 181 -1.88 -8.23 12.85
C PRO A 181 -2.66 -7.17 13.62
N ALA A 182 -3.12 -7.49 14.84
CA ALA A 182 -3.87 -6.56 15.70
C ALA A 182 -3.08 -5.29 16.02
N SER A 183 -1.76 -5.37 16.19
CA SER A 183 -0.92 -4.21 16.45
C SER A 183 -0.93 -3.18 15.33
N SER A 184 -1.07 -3.63 14.08
CA SER A 184 -1.18 -2.71 12.94
C SER A 184 -2.41 -1.83 13.02
N PHE A 185 -3.54 -2.33 13.52
CA PHE A 185 -4.73 -1.50 13.73
C PHE A 185 -4.47 -0.37 14.72
N PHE A 186 -3.78 -0.66 15.82
CA PHE A 186 -3.43 0.38 16.79
C PHE A 186 -2.49 1.42 16.21
N ILE A 187 -1.47 0.98 15.47
CA ILE A 187 -0.49 1.88 14.85
C ILE A 187 -1.17 2.74 13.76
N ILE A 188 -1.98 2.13 12.89
CA ILE A 188 -2.71 2.85 11.85
C ILE A 188 -3.71 3.83 12.49
N GLY A 189 -4.47 3.39 13.49
CA GLY A 189 -5.42 4.25 14.21
C GLY A 189 -4.73 5.44 14.86
N PHE A 190 -3.61 5.22 15.53
CA PHE A 190 -2.82 6.29 16.13
C PHE A 190 -2.23 7.25 15.08
N THR A 191 -1.72 6.71 13.97
CA THR A 191 -1.19 7.51 12.85
C THR A 191 -2.30 8.35 12.22
N THR A 192 -3.47 7.77 12.00
CA THR A 192 -4.64 8.48 11.43
C THR A 192 -5.11 9.61 12.34
N VAL A 193 -5.24 9.35 13.65
CA VAL A 193 -5.63 10.38 14.62
C VAL A 193 -4.58 11.49 14.69
N SER A 194 -3.30 11.15 14.77
CA SER A 194 -2.21 12.14 14.78
C SER A 194 -2.23 13.00 13.52
N TYR A 195 -2.41 12.37 12.35
CA TYR A 195 -2.44 13.07 11.07
C TYR A 195 -3.65 14.03 10.98
N THR A 196 -4.83 13.57 11.36
CA THR A 196 -6.05 14.39 11.33
C THR A 196 -5.97 15.54 12.34
N HIS A 197 -5.38 15.31 13.51
CA HIS A 197 -5.21 16.33 14.54
C HIS A 197 -4.22 17.42 14.14
N LEU A 198 -3.09 17.04 13.53
CA LEU A 198 -2.12 17.98 13.00
C LEU A 198 -2.73 18.85 11.89
N ARG A 199 -3.50 18.23 10.98
CA ARG A 199 -4.15 18.94 9.89
C ARG A 199 -5.26 19.89 10.37
N ALA A 200 -6.02 19.48 11.38
CA ALA A 200 -7.04 20.33 11.99
C ALA A 200 -6.40 21.61 12.59
N HIS A 201 -5.19 21.49 13.12
CA HIS A 201 -4.45 22.63 13.66
C HIS A 201 -3.99 23.60 12.56
N GLU A 202 -3.58 23.09 11.41
CA GLU A 202 -3.22 23.92 10.25
C GLU A 202 -4.42 24.69 9.68
N THR A 203 -5.59 24.04 9.58
CA THR A 203 -6.82 24.70 9.07
C THR A 203 -7.44 25.68 10.06
N ALA A 204 -7.15 25.55 11.35
CA ALA A 204 -7.63 26.49 12.38
C ALA A 204 -6.80 27.78 12.48
N THR A 205 -5.65 27.83 11.80
CA THR A 205 -4.72 28.99 11.83
C THR A 205 -4.94 29.96 10.65
N TYR A 206 -5.87 29.64 9.77
CA TYR A 206 -6.36 30.52 8.70
C TYR A 206 -7.80 30.92 9.01
#